data_1f0be31ab46f6b8acae3153b3fee04e3
#
_entry.id   1f0be31ab46f6b8acae3153b3fee04e3
#
_cell.length_a   1.000
_cell.length_b   1.000
_cell.length_c   1.000
_cell.angle_alpha   90.00
_cell.angle_beta   90.00
_cell.angle_gamma   90.00
#
_symmetry.space_group_name_H-M   'P 1'
#
loop_
_entity.id
_entity.type
_entity.pdbx_description
1 polymer ?
#
loop_
_entity_poly.entity_id
_entity_poly.type
_entity_poly.pdbx_seq_one_letter_code
_entity_poly.pdbx_strand_id
1 'polypeptide(L)'
;DDLIKKILEKESVELNENLMEDEEEFVDFLPKDEKVIVKEKTPTFSELLDKRLDYFPGIPPEEQYIDKGILEILPEGYGFLRAKYTPSQRDIYVAPSQIKKFNLRVGDLVEGWVRKPPEKDKYPALLKIISINGLSIEEAKNRPIFENLTPIFPNKRIRLEIPNADLAIRLIELIAPLGKGQRGLIVSPPKAGKTTLIKKIAQSVEINHPEIHLIILLVDERPEEVTDMERSTKGEVISSTFDLPPENHIRVTELVVERAKRLVELGEDVMILV
;
A
#
# COMPACT_ATOMS: atom_id res chain seq x y z
N ASP A 1 -1.37 39.31 -26.75
CA ASP A 1 -1.77 38.60 -25.50
C ASP A 1 -3.29 38.36 -25.40
N ASP A 2 -4.13 39.29 -25.90
CA ASP A 2 -5.59 39.16 -25.86
C ASP A 2 -6.15 38.15 -26.88
N LEU A 3 -5.45 37.91 -27.98
CA LEU A 3 -5.86 36.95 -29.01
C LEU A 3 -5.65 35.50 -28.56
N ILE A 4 -4.57 35.27 -27.84
CA ILE A 4 -4.22 33.92 -27.29
C ILE A 4 -5.20 33.52 -26.18
N LYS A 5 -5.61 34.48 -25.32
CA LYS A 5 -6.65 34.22 -24.30
C LYS A 5 -8.00 33.85 -24.92
N LYS A 6 -8.41 34.56 -25.97
CA LYS A 6 -9.68 34.24 -26.67
C LYS A 6 -9.67 32.90 -27.39
N ILE A 7 -8.51 32.44 -27.88
CA ILE A 7 -8.38 31.13 -28.52
C ILE A 7 -8.47 30.04 -27.47
N LEU A 8 -7.78 30.20 -26.31
CA LEU A 8 -7.83 29.23 -25.21
C LEU A 8 -9.20 29.12 -24.54
N GLU A 9 -9.93 30.26 -24.45
CA GLU A 9 -11.32 30.23 -23.95
C GLU A 9 -12.28 29.53 -24.93
N LYS A 10 -12.07 29.64 -26.23
CA LYS A 10 -12.87 28.98 -27.24
C LYS A 10 -12.59 27.46 -27.28
N GLU A 11 -11.34 27.04 -27.23
CA GLU A 11 -10.96 25.62 -27.17
C GLU A 11 -11.44 24.94 -25.90
N SER A 12 -11.47 25.64 -24.77
CA SER A 12 -11.98 25.09 -23.52
C SER A 12 -13.50 24.91 -23.50
N VAL A 13 -14.25 25.72 -24.23
CA VAL A 13 -15.71 25.61 -24.40
C VAL A 13 -16.04 24.47 -25.35
N GLU A 14 -15.36 24.33 -26.48
CA GLU A 14 -15.55 23.22 -27.43
C GLU A 14 -15.15 21.87 -26.86
N LEU A 15 -14.15 21.80 -25.97
CA LEU A 15 -13.79 20.57 -25.25
C LEU A 15 -14.85 20.16 -24.23
N ASN A 16 -15.49 21.11 -23.56
CA ASN A 16 -16.55 20.83 -22.59
C ASN A 16 -17.87 20.42 -23.28
N GLU A 17 -18.19 20.99 -24.43
CA GLU A 17 -19.39 20.60 -25.19
C GLU A 17 -19.24 19.19 -25.78
N ASN A 18 -18.08 18.82 -26.31
CA ASN A 18 -17.83 17.44 -26.81
C ASN A 18 -17.80 16.40 -25.70
N LEU A 19 -17.37 16.76 -24.45
CA LEU A 19 -17.42 15.82 -23.31
C LEU A 19 -18.84 15.61 -22.76
N MET A 20 -19.75 16.54 -22.99
CA MET A 20 -21.14 16.41 -22.57
C MET A 20 -22.00 15.63 -23.59
N GLU A 21 -21.69 15.70 -24.88
CA GLU A 21 -22.40 14.90 -25.91
C GLU A 21 -22.04 13.40 -25.83
N ASP A 22 -20.83 13.04 -25.43
CA ASP A 22 -20.41 11.64 -25.25
C ASP A 22 -21.02 10.98 -23.98
N GLU A 23 -21.48 11.75 -22.99
CA GLU A 23 -22.13 11.21 -21.79
C GLU A 23 -23.62 10.85 -22.01
N GLU A 24 -24.33 11.48 -22.95
CA GLU A 24 -25.73 11.18 -23.23
C GLU A 24 -25.94 9.92 -24.08
N GLU A 25 -24.97 9.53 -24.92
CA GLU A 25 -25.07 8.33 -25.78
C GLU A 25 -24.77 7.01 -25.03
N PHE A 26 -24.20 7.07 -23.81
CA PHE A 26 -23.80 5.87 -23.03
C PHE A 26 -24.87 5.36 -22.06
N VAL A 27 -25.97 6.09 -21.89
CA VAL A 27 -27.00 5.77 -20.86
C VAL A 27 -28.05 4.75 -21.36
N ASP A 28 -28.15 4.51 -22.66
CA ASP A 28 -29.22 3.68 -23.23
C ASP A 28 -28.88 2.16 -23.38
N PHE A 29 -27.69 1.73 -22.96
CA PHE A 29 -27.23 0.33 -23.11
C PHE A 29 -27.11 -0.46 -21.80
N LEU A 30 -27.62 0.03 -20.67
CA LEU A 30 -27.60 -0.70 -19.40
C LEU A 30 -28.95 -1.38 -19.12
N PRO A 31 -28.94 -2.66 -18.72
CA PRO A 31 -30.16 -3.36 -18.31
C PRO A 31 -30.74 -2.74 -17.03
N LYS A 32 -32.06 -2.51 -17.04
CA LYS A 32 -32.79 -1.73 -16.02
C LYS A 32 -32.95 -2.35 -14.63
N ASP A 33 -32.23 -3.42 -14.29
CA ASP A 33 -32.44 -4.17 -13.05
C ASP A 33 -31.21 -4.34 -12.13
N GLU A 34 -30.10 -3.67 -12.39
CA GLU A 34 -29.02 -3.64 -11.42
C GLU A 34 -28.98 -2.29 -10.68
N LYS A 35 -29.29 -2.33 -9.38
CA LYS A 35 -29.06 -1.20 -8.48
C LYS A 35 -27.57 -0.85 -8.49
N VAL A 36 -27.23 0.18 -9.22
CA VAL A 36 -25.90 0.81 -9.17
C VAL A 36 -25.69 1.28 -7.73
N ILE A 37 -24.86 0.58 -6.99
CA ILE A 37 -24.35 1.06 -5.72
C ILE A 37 -23.46 2.27 -6.09
N VAL A 38 -24.04 3.46 -6.00
CA VAL A 38 -23.30 4.70 -6.06
C VAL A 38 -22.28 4.62 -4.93
N LYS A 39 -21.00 4.41 -5.25
CA LYS A 39 -19.92 4.55 -4.30
C LYS A 39 -19.99 5.98 -3.79
N GLU A 40 -20.47 6.16 -2.56
CA GLU A 40 -20.33 7.44 -1.87
C GLU A 40 -18.87 7.86 -1.99
N LYS A 41 -18.66 9.09 -2.48
CA LYS A 41 -17.32 9.66 -2.62
C LYS A 41 -16.63 9.52 -1.28
N THR A 42 -15.52 8.82 -1.24
CA THR A 42 -14.61 8.85 -0.09
C THR A 42 -14.38 10.32 0.27
N PRO A 43 -14.66 10.74 1.49
CA PRO A 43 -14.52 12.13 1.88
C PRO A 43 -13.08 12.57 1.61
N THR A 44 -12.93 13.70 0.95
CA THR A 44 -11.62 14.29 0.69
C THR A 44 -10.93 14.64 2.02
N PHE A 45 -9.60 14.63 2.02
CA PHE A 45 -8.78 14.98 3.19
C PHE A 45 -9.22 16.30 3.86
N SER A 46 -9.78 17.27 3.10
CA SER A 46 -10.36 18.51 3.62
C SER A 46 -11.69 18.31 4.38
N GLU A 47 -12.55 17.38 3.94
CA GLU A 47 -13.81 17.05 4.62
C GLU A 47 -13.60 16.25 5.90
N LEU A 48 -12.51 15.47 5.95
CA LEU A 48 -12.04 14.82 7.18
C LEU A 48 -11.43 15.84 8.15
N LEU A 49 -10.85 16.93 7.64
CA LEU A 49 -10.34 18.04 8.47
C LEU A 49 -11.46 18.79 9.24
N ASP A 50 -12.61 18.98 8.63
CA ASP A 50 -13.74 19.66 9.28
C ASP A 50 -14.45 18.82 10.35
N LYS A 51 -14.36 17.47 10.28
CA LYS A 51 -14.76 16.56 11.36
C LYS A 51 -13.73 16.41 12.49
N ARG A 52 -12.62 17.15 12.44
CA ARG A 52 -11.45 17.09 13.34
C ARG A 52 -11.66 17.70 14.74
N LEU A 53 -12.82 18.14 15.11
CA LEU A 53 -13.01 18.80 16.41
C LEU A 53 -13.31 17.85 17.59
N ASP A 54 -13.18 16.55 17.41
CA ASP A 54 -13.24 15.62 18.54
C ASP A 54 -11.81 15.31 19.05
N TYR A 55 -11.25 16.25 19.79
CA TYR A 55 -10.13 15.95 20.69
C TYR A 55 -10.53 14.84 21.64
N PHE A 56 -9.63 13.92 21.93
CA PHE A 56 -9.90 12.92 22.95
C PHE A 56 -10.07 13.64 24.30
N PRO A 57 -11.25 13.56 24.95
CA PRO A 57 -11.53 14.32 26.15
C PRO A 57 -10.56 13.93 27.27
N GLY A 58 -9.99 14.94 27.91
CA GLY A 58 -9.09 14.76 29.05
C GLY A 58 -7.58 14.78 28.73
N ILE A 59 -7.20 14.95 27.46
CA ILE A 59 -5.79 15.14 27.05
C ILE A 59 -5.66 16.48 26.33
N PRO A 60 -4.67 17.32 26.66
CA PRO A 60 -4.45 18.59 25.98
C PRO A 60 -4.24 18.40 24.46
N PRO A 61 -4.79 19.30 23.62
CA PRO A 61 -4.62 19.22 22.16
C PRO A 61 -3.17 19.18 21.71
N GLU A 62 -2.28 19.83 22.43
CA GLU A 62 -0.84 19.91 22.16
C GLU A 62 -0.10 18.56 22.37
N GLU A 63 -0.69 17.67 23.17
CA GLU A 63 -0.18 16.34 23.46
C GLU A 63 -0.74 15.25 22.54
N GLN A 64 -1.61 15.60 21.61
CA GLN A 64 -2.23 14.68 20.67
C GLN A 64 -1.83 15.00 19.24
N TYR A 65 -1.72 13.97 18.41
CA TYR A 65 -1.51 14.08 16.96
C TYR A 65 -2.09 12.86 16.24
N ILE A 66 -2.28 12.98 14.93
CA ILE A 66 -2.71 11.84 14.12
C ILE A 66 -1.45 11.22 13.50
N ASP A 67 -1.35 9.91 13.59
CA ASP A 67 -0.29 9.15 12.94
C ASP A 67 -0.80 7.78 12.51
N LYS A 68 -0.01 7.10 11.68
CA LYS A 68 -0.33 5.78 11.15
C LYS A 68 0.89 4.87 11.16
N GLY A 69 0.64 3.59 11.23
CA GLY A 69 1.69 2.59 11.15
C GLY A 69 1.14 1.19 10.93
N ILE A 70 2.02 0.28 10.59
CA ILE A 70 1.69 -1.13 10.37
C ILE A 70 1.74 -1.85 11.71
N LEU A 71 0.65 -2.52 12.04
CA LEU A 71 0.51 -3.21 13.32
C LEU A 71 1.34 -4.49 13.35
N GLU A 72 2.21 -4.56 14.32
CA GLU A 72 2.87 -5.77 14.77
C GLU A 72 2.36 -6.14 16.16
N ILE A 73 1.93 -7.37 16.36
CA ILE A 73 1.44 -7.88 17.65
C ILE A 73 2.51 -8.78 18.23
N LEU A 74 2.89 -8.51 19.47
CA LEU A 74 3.88 -9.30 20.20
C LEU A 74 3.23 -10.48 20.93
N PRO A 75 4.00 -11.53 21.29
CA PRO A 75 3.46 -12.72 21.99
C PRO A 75 2.71 -12.40 23.28
N GLU A 76 3.05 -11.30 23.94
CA GLU A 76 2.40 -10.85 25.18
C GLU A 76 1.00 -10.24 24.94
N GLY A 77 0.60 -10.09 23.67
CA GLY A 77 -0.74 -9.67 23.28
C GLY A 77 -0.95 -8.15 23.11
N TYR A 78 0.06 -7.33 23.36
CA TYR A 78 0.06 -5.93 22.95
C TYR A 78 0.75 -5.75 21.60
N GLY A 79 0.59 -4.57 20.98
CA GLY A 79 1.18 -4.32 19.67
C GLY A 79 1.90 -2.98 19.56
N PHE A 80 2.61 -2.81 18.45
CA PHE A 80 3.18 -1.54 18.04
C PHE A 80 2.81 -1.23 16.60
N LEU A 81 2.50 0.02 16.31
CA LEU A 81 2.42 0.52 14.94
C LEU A 81 3.82 0.92 14.49
N ARG A 82 4.32 0.21 13.50
CA ARG A 82 5.65 0.42 12.93
C ARG A 82 5.57 1.38 11.75
N ALA A 83 6.39 2.41 11.75
CA ALA A 83 6.44 3.36 10.63
C ALA A 83 7.19 2.79 9.41
N LYS A 84 8.18 1.90 9.62
CA LYS A 84 9.06 1.33 8.59
C LYS A 84 9.34 -0.16 8.76
N TYR A 85 8.37 -0.96 9.20
CA TYR A 85 8.50 -2.42 9.43
C TYR A 85 9.56 -2.84 10.47
N THR A 86 10.47 -1.95 10.86
CA THR A 86 11.53 -2.19 11.85
C THR A 86 11.23 -1.44 13.14
N PRO A 87 11.66 -1.97 14.30
CA PRO A 87 11.51 -1.28 15.57
C PRO A 87 12.19 0.08 15.60
N SER A 88 11.49 1.09 16.10
CA SER A 88 11.99 2.44 16.24
C SER A 88 11.50 3.11 17.54
N GLN A 89 12.11 4.21 17.90
CA GLN A 89 11.65 5.01 19.06
C GLN A 89 10.32 5.76 18.77
N ARG A 90 9.90 5.80 17.51
CA ARG A 90 8.64 6.43 17.07
C ARG A 90 7.46 5.47 17.02
N ASP A 91 7.68 4.22 17.39
CA ASP A 91 6.63 3.21 17.36
C ASP A 91 5.53 3.54 18.35
N ILE A 92 4.29 3.34 17.93
CA ILE A 92 3.10 3.71 18.70
C ILE A 92 2.58 2.44 19.39
N TYR A 93 2.50 2.48 20.71
CA TYR A 93 1.97 1.38 21.51
C TYR A 93 0.46 1.21 21.29
N VAL A 94 0.02 -0.04 21.10
CA VAL A 94 -1.39 -0.43 20.95
C VAL A 94 -1.75 -1.39 22.07
N ALA A 95 -2.76 -1.03 22.87
CA ALA A 95 -3.20 -1.83 24.00
C ALA A 95 -3.90 -3.14 23.54
N PRO A 96 -3.77 -4.25 24.30
CA PRO A 96 -4.44 -5.51 24.00
C PRO A 96 -5.97 -5.38 23.91
N SER A 97 -6.56 -4.49 24.70
CA SER A 97 -7.98 -4.19 24.66
C SER A 97 -8.44 -3.61 23.33
N GLN A 98 -7.64 -2.75 22.71
CA GLN A 98 -7.93 -2.18 21.39
C GLN A 98 -7.79 -3.24 20.29
N ILE A 99 -6.75 -4.06 20.34
CA ILE A 99 -6.54 -5.16 19.39
C ILE A 99 -7.75 -6.09 19.38
N LYS A 100 -8.22 -6.52 20.55
CA LYS A 100 -9.39 -7.39 20.67
C LYS A 100 -10.69 -6.71 20.27
N LYS A 101 -10.93 -5.46 20.73
CA LYS A 101 -12.17 -4.71 20.46
C LYS A 101 -12.41 -4.45 18.99
N PHE A 102 -11.36 -4.14 18.24
CA PHE A 102 -11.43 -3.79 16.83
C PHE A 102 -11.03 -4.94 15.89
N ASN A 103 -10.75 -6.13 16.44
CA ASN A 103 -10.29 -7.31 15.70
C ASN A 103 -9.11 -6.99 14.79
N LEU A 104 -8.12 -6.28 15.34
CA LEU A 104 -6.90 -5.91 14.61
C LEU A 104 -6.03 -7.13 14.38
N ARG A 105 -5.40 -7.17 13.22
CA ARG A 105 -4.51 -8.27 12.81
C ARG A 105 -3.12 -7.73 12.48
N VAL A 106 -2.12 -8.58 12.59
CA VAL A 106 -0.75 -8.25 12.15
C VAL A 106 -0.77 -7.82 10.69
N GLY A 107 -0.02 -6.77 10.35
CA GLY A 107 0.02 -6.21 9.01
C GLY A 107 -1.08 -5.18 8.70
N ASP A 108 -2.02 -4.93 9.63
CA ASP A 108 -2.98 -3.83 9.46
C ASP A 108 -2.30 -2.47 9.48
N LEU A 109 -2.61 -1.63 8.51
CA LEU A 109 -2.28 -0.21 8.55
C LEU A 109 -3.34 0.51 9.39
N VAL A 110 -2.97 0.90 10.59
CA VAL A 110 -3.88 1.58 11.52
C VAL A 110 -3.53 3.05 11.58
N GLU A 111 -4.52 3.89 11.37
CA GLU A 111 -4.43 5.34 11.53
C GLU A 111 -5.30 5.79 12.70
N GLY A 112 -4.77 6.68 13.53
CA GLY A 112 -5.51 7.11 14.70
C GLY A 112 -4.89 8.28 15.44
N TRP A 113 -5.61 8.73 16.47
CA TRP A 113 -5.14 9.70 17.44
C TRP A 113 -4.12 9.05 18.37
N VAL A 114 -2.99 9.70 18.53
CA VAL A 114 -1.83 9.24 19.31
C VAL A 114 -1.51 10.27 20.37
N ARG A 115 -1.27 9.80 21.58
CA ARG A 115 -0.75 10.62 22.68
C ARG A 115 0.77 10.62 22.66
N LYS A 116 1.39 11.80 22.80
CA LYS A 116 2.82 11.91 23.03
C LYS A 116 3.20 11.17 24.32
N PRO A 117 4.37 10.52 24.37
CA PRO A 117 4.80 9.83 25.57
C PRO A 117 4.97 10.83 26.72
N PRO A 118 4.36 10.59 27.89
CA PRO A 118 4.71 11.33 29.11
C PRO A 118 6.16 11.05 29.50
N GLU A 119 6.79 11.89 30.32
CA GLU A 119 8.22 11.79 30.69
C GLU A 119 8.65 10.39 31.21
N LYS A 120 7.72 9.60 31.71
CA LYS A 120 7.98 8.24 32.25
C LYS A 120 7.83 7.13 31.22
N ASP A 121 7.16 7.37 30.10
CA ASP A 121 6.89 6.35 29.08
C ASP A 121 7.83 6.53 27.88
N LYS A 122 8.30 5.40 27.35
CA LYS A 122 9.24 5.41 26.24
C LYS A 122 8.56 5.62 24.87
N TYR A 123 7.30 5.20 24.73
CA TYR A 123 6.58 5.16 23.46
C TYR A 123 5.30 5.98 23.50
N PRO A 124 4.95 6.65 22.40
CA PRO A 124 3.60 7.22 22.21
C PRO A 124 2.54 6.11 22.25
N ALA A 125 1.32 6.46 22.62
CA ALA A 125 0.22 5.50 22.76
C ALA A 125 -0.97 5.83 21.86
N LEU A 126 -1.55 4.81 21.20
CA LEU A 126 -2.75 4.95 20.41
C LEU A 126 -3.96 5.21 21.32
N LEU A 127 -4.66 6.30 21.10
CA LEU A 127 -5.87 6.71 21.86
C LEU A 127 -7.15 6.23 21.18
N LYS A 128 -7.32 6.59 19.91
CA LYS A 128 -8.55 6.33 19.14
C LYS A 128 -8.17 5.98 17.71
N ILE A 129 -8.72 4.90 17.19
CA ILE A 129 -8.56 4.49 15.80
C ILE A 129 -9.49 5.33 14.94
N ILE A 130 -8.99 5.83 13.83
CA ILE A 130 -9.73 6.56 12.80
C ILE A 130 -10.04 5.62 11.63
N SER A 131 -9.03 4.93 11.11
CA SER A 131 -9.18 4.00 10.00
C SER A 131 -8.31 2.76 10.16
N ILE A 132 -8.70 1.67 9.51
CA ILE A 132 -7.95 0.41 9.45
C ILE A 132 -7.81 0.05 7.97
N ASN A 133 -6.60 0.06 7.43
CA ASN A 133 -6.33 -0.16 6.01
C ASN A 133 -7.10 0.81 5.08
N GLY A 134 -7.34 2.04 5.51
CA GLY A 134 -8.11 3.02 4.76
C GLY A 134 -9.64 2.84 4.82
N LEU A 135 -10.12 1.77 5.48
CA LEU A 135 -11.55 1.53 5.69
C LEU A 135 -12.01 2.14 7.02
N SER A 136 -13.31 2.41 7.12
CA SER A 136 -13.95 2.72 8.40
C SER A 136 -13.88 1.51 9.35
N ILE A 137 -14.03 1.75 10.65
CA ILE A 137 -14.00 0.68 11.68
C ILE A 137 -15.07 -0.38 11.42
N GLU A 138 -16.24 0.02 10.90
CA GLU A 138 -17.37 -0.88 10.65
C GLU A 138 -17.11 -1.77 9.42
N GLU A 139 -16.60 -1.20 8.33
CA GLU A 139 -16.21 -1.95 7.13
C GLU A 139 -15.05 -2.90 7.42
N ALA A 140 -14.05 -2.47 8.20
CA ALA A 140 -12.90 -3.28 8.55
C ALA A 140 -13.27 -4.55 9.36
N LYS A 141 -14.38 -4.55 10.09
CA LYS A 141 -14.86 -5.73 10.81
C LYS A 141 -15.37 -6.84 9.89
N ASN A 142 -15.92 -6.47 8.73
CA ASN A 142 -16.56 -7.38 7.79
C ASN A 142 -15.61 -7.84 6.66
N ARG A 143 -14.33 -7.45 6.74
CA ARG A 143 -13.33 -7.82 5.72
C ARG A 143 -13.10 -9.33 5.68
N PRO A 144 -12.87 -9.93 4.50
CA PRO A 144 -12.54 -11.33 4.39
C PRO A 144 -11.23 -11.65 5.11
N ILE A 145 -11.03 -12.93 5.41
CA ILE A 145 -9.78 -13.45 5.97
C ILE A 145 -9.02 -14.10 4.82
N PHE A 146 -7.73 -13.79 4.67
CA PHE A 146 -6.90 -14.26 3.55
C PHE A 146 -6.92 -15.78 3.42
N GLU A 147 -6.87 -16.52 4.53
CA GLU A 147 -6.86 -17.97 4.57
C GLU A 147 -8.16 -18.59 4.05
N ASN A 148 -9.25 -17.82 4.03
CA ASN A 148 -10.56 -18.25 3.51
C ASN A 148 -10.77 -17.91 2.04
N LEU A 149 -9.84 -17.20 1.41
CA LEU A 149 -9.92 -16.86 -0.02
C LEU A 149 -9.65 -18.10 -0.87
N THR A 150 -10.37 -18.22 -1.98
CA THR A 150 -10.19 -19.33 -2.91
C THR A 150 -8.93 -19.12 -3.75
N PRO A 151 -7.92 -19.99 -3.67
CA PRO A 151 -6.75 -19.90 -4.53
C PRO A 151 -7.13 -20.22 -5.99
N ILE A 152 -6.63 -19.41 -6.91
CA ILE A 152 -6.85 -19.58 -8.35
C ILE A 152 -5.52 -19.76 -9.08
N PHE A 153 -5.57 -20.41 -10.24
CA PHE A 153 -4.40 -20.48 -11.12
C PHE A 153 -4.07 -19.09 -11.71
N PRO A 154 -2.79 -18.79 -11.97
CA PRO A 154 -2.35 -17.50 -12.55
C PRO A 154 -2.75 -17.39 -14.03
N ASN A 155 -4.02 -17.08 -14.31
CA ASN A 155 -4.58 -16.96 -15.63
C ASN A 155 -4.49 -15.53 -16.23
N LYS A 156 -4.16 -14.53 -15.41
CA LYS A 156 -3.97 -13.15 -15.85
C LYS A 156 -2.48 -12.85 -15.94
N ARG A 157 -1.99 -12.62 -17.17
CA ARG A 157 -0.58 -12.32 -17.43
C ARG A 157 -0.21 -10.92 -16.95
N ILE A 158 0.96 -10.80 -16.34
CA ILE A 158 1.61 -9.54 -16.02
C ILE A 158 2.59 -9.24 -17.18
N ARG A 159 2.32 -8.19 -17.95
CA ARG A 159 3.17 -7.77 -19.06
C ARG A 159 4.37 -6.99 -18.54
N LEU A 160 5.56 -7.39 -18.97
CA LEU A 160 6.80 -6.73 -18.59
C LEU A 160 7.40 -5.92 -19.75
N GLU A 161 7.03 -6.19 -21.00
CA GLU A 161 7.59 -5.49 -22.17
C GLU A 161 7.10 -4.04 -22.18
N ILE A 162 8.07 -3.12 -22.18
CA ILE A 162 7.86 -1.67 -22.31
C ILE A 162 8.57 -1.19 -23.58
N PRO A 163 8.23 -0.01 -24.13
CA PRO A 163 8.98 0.59 -25.23
C PRO A 163 10.47 0.69 -24.86
N ASN A 164 11.34 0.20 -25.71
CA ASN A 164 12.80 0.07 -25.46
C ASN A 164 13.18 -0.88 -24.30
N ALA A 165 12.33 -1.87 -24.02
CA ALA A 165 12.65 -2.89 -23.02
C ALA A 165 14.00 -3.56 -23.30
N ASP A 166 14.73 -3.81 -22.21
CA ASP A 166 15.97 -4.61 -22.25
C ASP A 166 15.68 -6.01 -22.78
N LEU A 167 16.65 -6.59 -23.49
CA LEU A 167 16.56 -7.96 -24.00
C LEU A 167 16.21 -8.97 -22.90
N ALA A 168 16.74 -8.81 -21.69
CA ALA A 168 16.47 -9.68 -20.56
C ALA A 168 14.97 -9.71 -20.21
N ILE A 169 14.30 -8.56 -20.16
CA ILE A 169 12.86 -8.45 -19.88
C ILE A 169 12.04 -9.12 -20.98
N ARG A 170 12.40 -8.91 -22.24
CA ARG A 170 11.75 -9.55 -23.39
C ARG A 170 11.91 -11.07 -23.37
N LEU A 171 13.08 -11.57 -22.98
CA LEU A 171 13.33 -13.01 -22.83
C LEU A 171 12.51 -13.62 -21.70
N ILE A 172 12.39 -12.93 -20.55
CA ILE A 172 11.52 -13.39 -19.45
C ILE A 172 10.07 -13.47 -19.94
N GLU A 173 9.59 -12.44 -20.60
CA GLU A 173 8.21 -12.41 -21.07
C GLU A 173 7.89 -13.50 -22.09
N LEU A 174 8.88 -13.89 -22.89
CA LEU A 174 8.73 -14.93 -23.90
C LEU A 174 8.85 -16.35 -23.33
N ILE A 175 9.82 -16.58 -22.43
CA ILE A 175 10.19 -17.93 -21.97
C ILE A 175 9.54 -18.29 -20.64
N ALA A 176 9.44 -17.32 -19.72
CA ALA A 176 8.93 -17.48 -18.34
C ALA A 176 7.93 -16.37 -17.98
N PRO A 177 6.79 -16.26 -18.69
CA PRO A 177 5.83 -15.20 -18.45
C PRO A 177 5.30 -15.25 -17.03
N LEU A 178 5.12 -14.06 -16.42
CA LEU A 178 4.57 -13.92 -15.08
C LEU A 178 3.05 -13.76 -15.13
N GLY A 179 2.36 -14.34 -14.16
CA GLY A 179 0.92 -14.20 -13.98
C GLY A 179 0.55 -13.76 -12.56
N LYS A 180 -0.60 -13.07 -12.41
CA LYS A 180 -1.13 -12.69 -11.09
C LYS A 180 -1.42 -13.94 -10.26
N GLY A 181 -0.84 -14.02 -9.05
CA GLY A 181 -0.91 -15.20 -8.17
C GLY A 181 0.21 -16.22 -8.37
N GLN A 182 1.16 -15.98 -9.29
CA GLN A 182 2.29 -16.88 -9.51
C GLN A 182 3.39 -16.66 -8.46
N ARG A 183 4.07 -17.76 -8.10
CA ARG A 183 5.32 -17.73 -7.34
C ARG A 183 6.45 -18.09 -8.29
N GLY A 184 7.42 -17.20 -8.45
CA GLY A 184 8.61 -17.37 -9.26
C GLY A 184 9.86 -17.40 -8.42
N LEU A 185 10.89 -18.11 -8.88
CA LEU A 185 12.21 -18.16 -8.27
C LEU A 185 13.27 -17.77 -9.29
N ILE A 186 14.13 -16.79 -8.94
CA ILE A 186 15.28 -16.37 -9.74
C ILE A 186 16.53 -16.96 -9.08
N VAL A 187 17.15 -17.93 -9.74
CA VAL A 187 18.38 -18.56 -9.28
C VAL A 187 19.53 -18.12 -10.15
N SER A 188 20.59 -17.60 -9.54
CA SER A 188 21.79 -17.20 -10.26
C SER A 188 23.03 -17.30 -9.34
N PRO A 189 24.24 -17.47 -9.92
CA PRO A 189 25.47 -17.30 -9.17
C PRO A 189 25.59 -15.88 -8.61
N PRO A 190 26.44 -15.68 -7.58
CA PRO A 190 26.77 -14.33 -7.11
C PRO A 190 27.27 -13.44 -8.25
N LYS A 191 26.93 -12.15 -8.22
CA LYS A 191 27.38 -11.14 -9.22
C LYS A 191 26.89 -11.38 -10.66
N ALA A 192 25.87 -12.21 -10.87
CA ALA A 192 25.29 -12.47 -12.20
C ALA A 192 24.18 -11.46 -12.61
N GLY A 193 23.94 -10.42 -11.82
CA GLY A 193 22.96 -9.38 -12.13
C GLY A 193 21.54 -9.65 -11.64
N LYS A 194 21.36 -10.50 -10.61
CA LYS A 194 20.04 -10.80 -10.01
C LYS A 194 19.31 -9.52 -9.59
N THR A 195 19.94 -8.67 -8.78
CA THR A 195 19.37 -7.41 -8.29
C THR A 195 19.01 -6.46 -9.44
N THR A 196 19.87 -6.40 -10.47
CA THR A 196 19.59 -5.62 -11.69
C THR A 196 18.36 -6.13 -12.43
N LEU A 197 18.17 -7.44 -12.48
CA LEU A 197 17.00 -8.06 -13.12
C LEU A 197 15.73 -7.76 -12.35
N ILE A 198 15.74 -7.91 -11.03
CA ILE A 198 14.62 -7.57 -10.13
C ILE A 198 14.23 -6.10 -10.30
N LYS A 199 15.22 -5.19 -10.35
CA LYS A 199 14.97 -3.76 -10.57
C LYS A 199 14.29 -3.49 -11.92
N LYS A 200 14.71 -4.15 -13.01
CA LYS A 200 14.06 -4.01 -14.32
C LYS A 200 12.63 -4.57 -14.33
N ILE A 201 12.39 -5.69 -13.65
CA ILE A 201 11.04 -6.24 -13.47
C ILE A 201 10.16 -5.23 -12.71
N ALA A 202 10.66 -4.68 -11.60
CA ALA A 202 9.96 -3.66 -10.81
C ALA A 202 9.54 -2.47 -11.69
N GLN A 203 10.47 -1.87 -12.41
CA GLN A 203 10.23 -0.75 -13.31
C GLN A 203 9.21 -1.07 -14.43
N SER A 204 9.28 -2.28 -14.98
CA SER A 204 8.32 -2.72 -16.01
C SER A 204 6.90 -2.87 -15.43
N VAL A 205 6.78 -3.41 -14.22
CA VAL A 205 5.50 -3.54 -13.53
C VAL A 205 4.92 -2.17 -13.20
N GLU A 206 5.70 -1.24 -12.69
CA GLU A 206 5.27 0.13 -12.38
C GLU A 206 4.72 0.89 -13.59
N ILE A 207 5.27 0.63 -14.77
CA ILE A 207 4.84 1.29 -16.02
C ILE A 207 3.58 0.64 -16.58
N ASN A 208 3.55 -0.69 -16.65
CA ASN A 208 2.48 -1.43 -17.32
C ASN A 208 1.30 -1.77 -16.41
N HIS A 209 1.53 -1.80 -15.09
CA HIS A 209 0.57 -2.25 -14.08
C HIS A 209 0.56 -1.34 -12.87
N PRO A 210 0.17 -0.06 -13.04
CA PRO A 210 0.09 0.89 -11.93
C PRO A 210 -0.95 0.51 -10.87
N GLU A 211 -1.84 -0.43 -11.19
CA GLU A 211 -2.82 -0.99 -10.26
C GLU A 211 -2.22 -1.99 -9.27
N ILE A 212 -1.02 -2.52 -9.55
CA ILE A 212 -0.36 -3.50 -8.68
C ILE A 212 0.37 -2.77 -7.56
N HIS A 213 0.06 -3.10 -6.33
CA HIS A 213 0.84 -2.68 -5.16
C HIS A 213 2.17 -3.43 -5.14
N LEU A 214 3.24 -2.75 -5.51
CA LEU A 214 4.57 -3.33 -5.61
C LEU A 214 5.35 -3.15 -4.31
N ILE A 215 5.73 -4.27 -3.70
CA ILE A 215 6.59 -4.32 -2.52
C ILE A 215 7.94 -4.93 -2.94
N ILE A 216 9.02 -4.26 -2.60
CA ILE A 216 10.39 -4.75 -2.83
C ILE A 216 11.02 -4.99 -1.46
N LEU A 217 11.24 -6.25 -1.13
CA LEU A 217 11.80 -6.67 0.16
C LEU A 217 13.26 -7.10 -0.03
N LEU A 218 14.18 -6.31 0.49
CA LEU A 218 15.62 -6.57 0.44
C LEU A 218 16.09 -7.14 1.77
N VAL A 219 16.48 -8.41 1.78
CA VAL A 219 16.94 -9.14 2.97
C VAL A 219 18.41 -9.46 2.84
N ASP A 220 19.20 -9.14 3.85
CA ASP A 220 20.66 -9.35 3.89
C ASP A 220 21.41 -8.63 2.75
N GLU A 221 20.82 -7.54 2.23
CA GLU A 221 21.42 -6.71 1.18
C GLU A 221 22.22 -5.56 1.76
N ARG A 222 23.08 -4.97 0.93
CA ARG A 222 23.94 -3.85 1.34
C ARG A 222 23.16 -2.54 1.34
N PRO A 223 23.46 -1.59 2.27
CA PRO A 223 22.78 -0.30 2.34
C PRO A 223 22.83 0.51 1.02
N GLU A 224 23.93 0.42 0.28
CA GLU A 224 24.07 1.07 -1.03
C GLU A 224 23.11 0.49 -2.09
N GLU A 225 22.86 -0.84 -2.06
CA GLU A 225 21.90 -1.49 -2.97
C GLU A 225 20.45 -1.12 -2.62
N VAL A 226 20.15 -0.99 -1.32
CA VAL A 226 18.86 -0.49 -0.84
C VAL A 226 18.60 0.93 -1.35
N THR A 227 19.58 1.82 -1.17
CA THR A 227 19.47 3.22 -1.64
C THR A 227 19.32 3.31 -3.16
N ASP A 228 20.02 2.47 -3.92
CA ASP A 228 19.89 2.41 -5.39
C ASP A 228 18.47 1.94 -5.80
N MET A 229 17.92 0.95 -5.10
CA MET A 229 16.55 0.47 -5.34
C MET A 229 15.52 1.55 -5.04
N GLU A 230 15.59 2.21 -3.88
CA GLU A 230 14.69 3.30 -3.48
C GLU A 230 14.69 4.47 -4.48
N ARG A 231 15.86 4.79 -5.06
CA ARG A 231 15.98 5.85 -6.08
C ARG A 231 15.48 5.45 -7.46
N SER A 232 15.43 4.16 -7.73
CA SER A 232 15.19 3.61 -9.07
C SER A 232 13.77 3.14 -9.29
N THR A 233 12.99 2.96 -8.22
CA THR A 233 11.64 2.40 -8.25
C THR A 233 10.70 3.29 -7.43
N LYS A 234 9.41 3.24 -7.75
CA LYS A 234 8.33 3.92 -7.00
C LYS A 234 7.64 2.97 -6.03
N GLY A 235 7.90 1.67 -6.14
CA GLY A 235 7.37 0.65 -5.25
C GLY A 235 7.79 0.86 -3.79
N GLU A 236 7.10 0.23 -2.87
CA GLU A 236 7.43 0.27 -1.45
C GLU A 236 8.68 -0.58 -1.19
N VAL A 237 9.84 0.08 -0.97
CA VAL A 237 11.10 -0.61 -0.68
C VAL A 237 11.24 -0.81 0.83
N ILE A 238 11.35 -2.06 1.23
CA ILE A 238 11.53 -2.48 2.61
C ILE A 238 12.84 -3.25 2.72
N SER A 239 13.65 -2.95 3.70
CA SER A 239 14.97 -3.57 3.83
C SER A 239 15.27 -4.04 5.24
N SER A 240 16.02 -5.13 5.30
CA SER A 240 16.71 -5.58 6.49
C SER A 240 18.16 -5.88 6.08
N THR A 241 19.04 -4.92 6.33
CA THR A 241 20.42 -4.92 5.85
C THR A 241 21.31 -5.91 6.61
N PHE A 242 22.43 -6.30 6.01
CA PHE A 242 23.33 -7.37 6.49
C PHE A 242 23.93 -7.11 7.88
N ASP A 243 23.92 -5.86 8.34
CA ASP A 243 24.41 -5.45 9.67
C ASP A 243 23.42 -5.73 10.80
N LEU A 244 22.18 -6.13 10.46
CA LEU A 244 21.14 -6.46 11.43
C LEU A 244 21.17 -7.97 11.79
N PRO A 245 20.73 -8.32 13.02
CA PRO A 245 20.68 -9.72 13.43
C PRO A 245 19.65 -10.53 12.62
N PRO A 246 19.86 -11.84 12.45
CA PRO A 246 18.98 -12.72 11.64
C PRO A 246 17.51 -12.69 12.06
N GLU A 247 17.24 -12.53 13.36
CA GLU A 247 15.87 -12.43 13.89
C GLU A 247 15.11 -11.24 13.30
N ASN A 248 15.84 -10.16 12.99
CA ASN A 248 15.25 -9.00 12.36
C ASN A 248 14.84 -9.26 10.90
N HIS A 249 15.61 -10.04 10.17
CA HIS A 249 15.28 -10.45 8.80
C HIS A 249 13.99 -11.25 8.76
N ILE A 250 13.84 -12.22 9.68
CA ILE A 250 12.62 -13.04 9.80
C ILE A 250 11.42 -12.14 10.13
N ARG A 251 11.55 -11.31 11.15
CA ARG A 251 10.49 -10.42 11.64
C ARG A 251 9.98 -9.45 10.56
N VAL A 252 10.89 -8.79 9.84
CA VAL A 252 10.54 -7.87 8.76
C VAL A 252 9.84 -8.63 7.64
N THR A 253 10.35 -9.80 7.26
CA THR A 253 9.76 -10.64 6.21
C THR A 253 8.33 -11.08 6.57
N GLU A 254 8.12 -11.57 7.79
CA GLU A 254 6.80 -11.96 8.28
C GLU A 254 5.82 -10.78 8.27
N LEU A 255 6.25 -9.60 8.75
CA LEU A 255 5.40 -8.42 8.78
C LEU A 255 5.02 -7.94 7.38
N VAL A 256 5.95 -8.03 6.41
CA VAL A 256 5.68 -7.71 5.00
C VAL A 256 4.67 -8.68 4.39
N VAL A 257 4.82 -9.98 4.64
CA VAL A 257 3.87 -10.99 4.16
C VAL A 257 2.48 -10.77 4.76
N GLU A 258 2.40 -10.50 6.06
CA GLU A 258 1.12 -10.19 6.69
C GLU A 258 0.50 -8.89 6.15
N ARG A 259 1.31 -7.85 5.88
CA ARG A 259 0.84 -6.64 5.20
C ARG A 259 0.27 -6.93 3.82
N ALA A 260 0.96 -7.73 3.02
CA ALA A 260 0.49 -8.13 1.70
C ALA A 260 -0.84 -8.89 1.76
N LYS A 261 -1.01 -9.79 2.74
CA LYS A 261 -2.31 -10.46 2.97
C LYS A 261 -3.43 -9.46 3.26
N ARG A 262 -3.17 -8.42 4.08
CA ARG A 262 -4.17 -7.36 4.38
C ARG A 262 -4.57 -6.59 3.11
N LEU A 263 -3.63 -6.31 2.21
CA LEU A 263 -3.91 -5.65 0.93
C LEU A 263 -4.76 -6.54 0.01
N VAL A 264 -4.43 -7.83 -0.08
CA VAL A 264 -5.23 -8.79 -0.87
C VAL A 264 -6.65 -8.95 -0.33
N GLU A 265 -6.85 -8.90 1.00
CA GLU A 265 -8.19 -8.89 1.62
C GLU A 265 -9.04 -7.68 1.21
N LEU A 266 -8.40 -6.58 0.82
CA LEU A 266 -9.06 -5.38 0.27
C LEU A 266 -9.37 -5.51 -1.23
N GLY A 267 -8.93 -6.59 -1.86
CA GLY A 267 -9.07 -6.81 -3.31
C GLY A 267 -7.96 -6.18 -4.14
N GLU A 268 -6.87 -5.73 -3.53
CA GLU A 268 -5.72 -5.19 -4.25
C GLU A 268 -4.86 -6.32 -4.85
N ASP A 269 -4.33 -6.07 -6.04
CA ASP A 269 -3.30 -6.91 -6.64
C ASP A 269 -1.94 -6.55 -6.02
N VAL A 270 -1.25 -7.52 -5.44
CA VAL A 270 0.04 -7.30 -4.75
C VAL A 270 1.13 -8.13 -5.40
N MET A 271 2.28 -7.50 -5.65
CA MET A 271 3.51 -8.19 -6.07
C MET A 271 4.61 -7.94 -5.04
N ILE A 272 5.24 -9.01 -4.58
CA ILE A 272 6.42 -8.93 -3.70
C ILE A 272 7.63 -9.43 -4.48
N LEU A 273 8.65 -8.59 -4.61
CA LEU A 273 9.97 -8.93 -5.14
C LEU A 273 10.94 -9.03 -3.97
N VAL A 274 11.61 -10.19 -3.84
CA VAL A 274 12.50 -10.49 -2.71
C VAL A 274 13.91 -10.77 -3.21
#